data_cc01583634ae856166c0e7442cad218d
#
_entry.id   cc01583634ae856166c0e7442cad218d
#
_cell.length_a   1.000
_cell.length_b   1.000
_cell.length_c   1.000
_cell.angle_alpha   90.00
_cell.angle_beta   90.00
_cell.angle_gamma   90.00
#
_symmetry.space_group_name_H-M   'P 1'
#
loop_
_entity.id
_entity.type
_entity.pdbx_description
1 polymer ?
#
loop_
_entity_poly.entity_id
_entity_poly.type
_entity_poly.pdbx_seq_one_letter_code
_entity_poly.pdbx_strand_id
1 'polypeptide(L)'
;MVSYQYPMNKLAQELMNFFTVVVDKEESSAPVLFQRCGVLIRFHIEEIPDRGDISIANISKYWEAYCRKQGRKMRQDTYKEMDLMLPNEAAMQGLIEKAKDWVFPLQGITPLYKDRCAFSFHRRPVIAYVLNVVLQQGDRYGHISKSDKAPTLCLGQSPNTTLDDGTEQLGHYRLSQLRVITRRLMAYSAWRLVDPDQQSDDTLRVTVEAQRCPNQPTDHVCLVCGPVLEPVGKTATTMNRDSYVALRSKDMILMAMHRNGVRMSSSHGDFDGLIQRLGAAAVIVDLFEVRHASAASVVRNGSGGSKGASYILYNSARLETLLRTFNAQVEAGVYQPLPPLDDIDLSLLEDDLDWKLIYGYLLPFPEVVESTLNLLQQGQCDVHLLVRYISSLAAVFSRYYRQKKILVQMRDQLMPVLYARVYLIKAVRQVLNVALSLLGIEPVTYI
;
A
#
# COMPACT_ATOMS: atom_id res chain seq x y z
N MET A 1 5.69 -13.60 -18.13
CA MET A 1 5.47 -12.16 -18.31
C MET A 1 4.79 -11.64 -17.07
N VAL A 2 5.57 -11.12 -16.11
CA VAL A 2 5.02 -10.38 -14.96
C VAL A 2 4.47 -9.10 -15.52
N SER A 3 3.20 -9.02 -15.51
CA SER A 3 2.43 -8.29 -16.46
C SER A 3 2.31 -6.83 -16.07
N TYR A 4 2.12 -6.05 -17.03
CA TYR A 4 1.50 -4.76 -17.16
C TYR A 4 0.17 -4.58 -16.39
N GLN A 5 -0.09 -5.36 -15.33
CA GLN A 5 -1.32 -5.27 -14.55
C GLN A 5 -1.34 -4.05 -13.62
N TYR A 6 -0.17 -3.52 -13.29
CA TYR A 6 -0.09 -2.30 -12.49
C TYR A 6 -0.14 -1.06 -13.38
N PRO A 7 -1.06 -0.14 -13.09
CA PRO A 7 -1.21 1.09 -13.88
C PRO A 7 0.08 1.89 -13.98
N MET A 8 0.87 1.93 -12.91
CA MET A 8 2.16 2.63 -12.87
C MET A 8 3.21 1.98 -13.77
N ASN A 9 3.22 0.65 -13.88
CA ASN A 9 4.11 -0.06 -14.81
C ASN A 9 3.71 0.22 -16.26
N LYS A 10 2.42 0.31 -16.55
CA LYS A 10 1.92 0.71 -17.88
C LYS A 10 2.36 2.13 -18.22
N LEU A 11 2.19 3.08 -17.30
CA LEU A 11 2.67 4.45 -17.46
C LEU A 11 4.19 4.49 -17.74
N ALA A 12 4.99 3.79 -16.93
CA ALA A 12 6.43 3.71 -17.14
C ALA A 12 6.79 3.14 -18.51
N GLN A 13 6.09 2.09 -18.95
CA GLN A 13 6.30 1.49 -20.26
C GLN A 13 5.99 2.47 -21.40
N GLU A 14 4.87 3.20 -21.33
CA GLU A 14 4.49 4.19 -22.33
C GLU A 14 5.49 5.34 -22.41
N LEU A 15 5.93 5.86 -21.26
CA LEU A 15 6.96 6.89 -21.20
C LEU A 15 8.29 6.38 -21.77
N MET A 16 8.75 5.18 -21.38
CA MET A 16 9.99 4.60 -21.89
C MET A 16 9.92 4.34 -23.39
N ASN A 17 8.78 3.89 -23.93
CA ASN A 17 8.58 3.70 -25.36
C ASN A 17 8.56 5.02 -26.13
N PHE A 18 8.13 6.11 -25.51
CA PHE A 18 8.21 7.42 -26.13
C PHE A 18 9.64 7.93 -26.23
N PHE A 19 10.42 7.85 -25.15
CA PHE A 19 11.76 8.40 -25.07
C PHE A 19 12.87 7.49 -25.65
N THR A 20 12.62 6.20 -25.79
CA THR A 20 13.63 5.21 -26.19
C THR A 20 13.12 4.25 -27.26
N VAL A 21 14.05 3.63 -28.00
CA VAL A 21 13.78 2.54 -28.95
C VAL A 21 14.51 1.29 -28.50
N VAL A 22 13.90 0.13 -28.77
CA VAL A 22 14.48 -1.19 -28.54
C VAL A 22 15.51 -1.46 -29.61
N VAL A 23 16.71 -1.89 -29.23
CA VAL A 23 17.79 -2.25 -30.14
C VAL A 23 17.97 -3.76 -30.21
N ASP A 24 17.88 -4.42 -29.06
CA ASP A 24 18.07 -5.84 -28.92
C ASP A 24 16.74 -6.52 -28.51
N LYS A 25 16.20 -7.37 -29.40
CA LYS A 25 14.89 -8.00 -29.18
C LYS A 25 14.94 -9.09 -28.11
N GLU A 26 16.09 -9.71 -27.87
CA GLU A 26 16.23 -10.78 -26.89
C GLU A 26 16.29 -10.25 -25.46
N GLU A 27 17.02 -9.16 -25.21
CA GLU A 27 17.07 -8.50 -23.90
C GLU A 27 15.82 -7.64 -23.60
N SER A 28 15.12 -7.20 -24.63
CA SER A 28 13.96 -6.30 -24.54
C SER A 28 12.65 -6.99 -24.14
N SER A 29 12.64 -8.30 -23.90
CA SER A 29 11.44 -9.02 -23.47
C SER A 29 11.07 -8.75 -21.99
N ALA A 30 11.96 -8.13 -21.22
CA ALA A 30 11.69 -7.80 -19.83
C ALA A 30 10.70 -6.62 -19.71
N PRO A 31 9.65 -6.74 -18.89
CA PRO A 31 8.70 -5.67 -18.67
C PRO A 31 9.37 -4.46 -17.99
N VAL A 32 8.99 -3.26 -18.39
CA VAL A 32 9.39 -2.04 -17.70
C VAL A 32 8.64 -1.97 -16.37
N LEU A 33 9.35 -2.07 -15.27
CA LEU A 33 8.79 -1.92 -13.94
C LEU A 33 9.03 -0.50 -13.44
N PHE A 34 7.96 0.18 -12.98
CA PHE A 34 8.03 1.54 -12.45
C PHE A 34 9.10 1.67 -11.35
N GLN A 35 9.17 0.71 -10.45
CA GLN A 35 10.15 0.69 -9.36
C GLN A 35 11.61 0.66 -9.85
N ARG A 36 11.88 0.06 -11.02
CA ARG A 36 13.22 0.05 -11.63
C ARG A 36 13.57 1.34 -12.35
N CYS A 37 12.57 2.19 -12.58
CA CYS A 37 12.75 3.50 -13.20
C CYS A 37 12.99 4.64 -12.19
N GLY A 38 13.15 4.36 -10.90
CA GLY A 38 13.16 5.35 -9.81
C GLY A 38 14.19 6.49 -9.93
N VAL A 39 15.28 6.31 -10.69
CA VAL A 39 16.20 7.39 -11.01
C VAL A 39 15.65 8.27 -12.13
N LEU A 40 15.01 7.68 -13.13
CA LEU A 40 14.46 8.37 -14.29
C LEU A 40 13.09 8.96 -14.00
N ILE A 41 12.18 8.18 -13.42
CA ILE A 41 10.81 8.58 -13.11
C ILE A 41 10.65 8.64 -11.59
N ARG A 42 10.23 9.79 -11.07
CA ARG A 42 9.86 9.95 -9.66
C ARG A 42 8.38 10.26 -9.55
N PHE A 43 7.74 9.55 -8.64
CA PHE A 43 6.35 9.76 -8.24
C PHE A 43 6.29 10.75 -7.07
N HIS A 44 5.42 11.74 -7.15
CA HIS A 44 5.29 12.77 -6.12
C HIS A 44 3.92 12.69 -5.46
N ILE A 45 3.90 12.72 -4.13
CA ILE A 45 2.69 12.77 -3.31
C ILE A 45 2.58 14.11 -2.60
N GLU A 46 3.71 14.77 -2.41
CA GLU A 46 3.83 16.09 -1.78
C GLU A 46 4.36 17.10 -2.79
N GLU A 47 4.03 18.36 -2.59
CA GLU A 47 4.50 19.48 -3.43
C GLU A 47 4.15 19.29 -4.92
N ILE A 48 2.99 18.67 -5.20
CA ILE A 48 2.51 18.40 -6.57
C ILE A 48 2.42 19.68 -7.42
N PRO A 49 1.94 20.84 -6.91
CA PRO A 49 1.93 22.07 -7.70
C PRO A 49 3.29 22.49 -8.24
N ASP A 50 4.36 22.23 -7.47
CA ASP A 50 5.72 22.63 -7.83
C ASP A 50 6.48 21.54 -8.61
N ARG A 51 6.17 20.26 -8.38
CA ARG A 51 6.91 19.10 -8.91
C ARG A 51 6.17 18.29 -9.95
N GLY A 52 4.90 18.58 -10.18
CA GLY A 52 3.99 17.75 -10.97
C GLY A 52 3.62 16.45 -10.23
N ASP A 53 2.79 15.64 -10.86
CA ASP A 53 2.41 14.32 -10.35
C ASP A 53 3.58 13.33 -10.44
N ILE A 54 4.31 13.39 -11.55
CA ILE A 54 5.59 12.69 -11.71
C ILE A 54 6.64 13.65 -12.26
N SER A 55 7.91 13.30 -12.11
CA SER A 55 8.99 14.00 -12.82
C SER A 55 9.97 13.03 -13.47
N ILE A 56 10.49 13.43 -14.62
CA ILE A 56 11.43 12.65 -15.42
C ILE A 56 12.79 13.35 -15.42
N ALA A 57 13.87 12.56 -15.25
CA ALA A 57 15.22 13.09 -15.25
C ALA A 57 15.64 13.60 -16.63
N ASN A 58 16.31 14.77 -16.67
CA ASN A 58 16.86 15.37 -17.88
C ASN A 58 18.36 15.09 -18.08
N ILE A 59 18.95 14.20 -17.28
CA ILE A 59 20.39 13.94 -17.29
C ILE A 59 20.66 12.73 -18.18
N SER A 60 21.42 12.92 -19.28
CA SER A 60 21.77 11.88 -20.26
C SER A 60 22.40 10.64 -19.63
N LYS A 61 23.33 10.84 -18.68
CA LYS A 61 24.00 9.74 -17.96
C LYS A 61 23.04 8.74 -17.31
N TYR A 62 21.91 9.19 -16.77
CA TYR A 62 20.92 8.29 -16.16
C TYR A 62 20.18 7.49 -17.23
N TRP A 63 19.86 8.13 -18.34
CA TRP A 63 19.21 7.49 -19.47
C TRP A 63 20.11 6.46 -20.14
N GLU A 64 21.37 6.79 -20.39
CA GLU A 64 22.37 5.86 -20.97
C GLU A 64 22.52 4.62 -20.08
N ALA A 65 22.65 4.82 -18.76
CA ALA A 65 22.77 3.71 -17.82
C ALA A 65 21.51 2.81 -17.83
N TYR A 66 20.33 3.39 -17.93
CA TYR A 66 19.08 2.64 -18.07
C TYR A 66 19.01 1.91 -19.41
N CYS A 67 19.27 2.61 -20.52
CA CYS A 67 19.21 2.05 -21.87
C CYS A 67 20.16 0.87 -22.02
N ARG A 68 21.38 0.98 -21.53
CA ARG A 68 22.38 -0.11 -21.57
C ARG A 68 21.91 -1.35 -20.85
N LYS A 69 21.25 -1.20 -19.69
CA LYS A 69 20.71 -2.33 -18.93
C LYS A 69 19.47 -2.98 -19.52
N GLN A 70 18.79 -2.29 -20.45
CA GLN A 70 17.50 -2.71 -20.99
C GLN A 70 17.53 -2.96 -22.50
N GLY A 71 18.71 -3.06 -23.11
CA GLY A 71 18.83 -3.26 -24.58
C GLY A 71 18.14 -2.16 -25.40
N ARG A 72 18.14 -0.91 -24.91
CA ARG A 72 17.43 0.22 -25.52
C ARG A 72 18.40 1.32 -25.93
N LYS A 73 17.97 2.20 -26.81
CA LYS A 73 18.66 3.45 -27.17
C LYS A 73 17.71 4.63 -27.05
N MET A 74 18.28 5.80 -26.78
CA MET A 74 17.56 7.07 -26.77
C MET A 74 17.08 7.43 -28.17
N ARG A 75 15.91 8.05 -28.29
CA ARG A 75 15.45 8.67 -29.54
C ARG A 75 16.10 10.03 -29.68
N GLN A 76 16.89 10.22 -30.75
CA GLN A 76 17.58 11.49 -31.02
C GLN A 76 16.65 12.63 -31.42
N ASP A 77 15.50 12.31 -32.02
CA ASP A 77 14.47 13.27 -32.42
C ASP A 77 13.69 13.90 -31.26
N THR A 78 13.81 13.34 -30.08
CA THR A 78 13.02 13.74 -28.91
C THR A 78 13.71 14.83 -28.07
N TYR A 79 15.00 15.07 -28.26
CA TYR A 79 15.81 15.94 -27.42
C TYR A 79 16.50 17.08 -28.18
N LYS A 80 16.61 18.26 -27.53
CA LYS A 80 17.27 19.44 -28.10
C LYS A 80 18.78 19.45 -27.94
N GLU A 81 19.29 18.92 -26.83
CA GLU A 81 20.69 19.03 -26.46
C GLU A 81 21.19 17.73 -25.82
N MET A 82 22.43 17.35 -26.12
CA MET A 82 23.01 16.08 -25.67
C MET A 82 23.29 16.04 -24.14
N ASP A 83 23.59 17.18 -23.50
CA ASP A 83 23.98 17.24 -22.10
C ASP A 83 22.78 17.45 -21.15
N LEU A 84 21.78 18.20 -21.61
CA LEU A 84 20.49 18.38 -20.92
C LEU A 84 19.41 17.88 -21.87
N MET A 85 18.89 16.69 -21.57
CA MET A 85 17.85 16.06 -22.38
C MET A 85 16.49 16.74 -22.13
N LEU A 86 16.43 18.04 -22.46
CA LEU A 86 15.16 18.77 -22.45
C LEU A 86 14.38 18.33 -23.68
N PRO A 87 13.20 17.74 -23.51
CA PRO A 87 12.30 17.46 -24.62
C PRO A 87 12.07 18.77 -25.36
N ASN A 88 12.18 18.76 -26.69
CA ASN A 88 11.83 19.96 -27.46
C ASN A 88 10.31 20.20 -27.38
N GLU A 89 9.85 21.42 -27.64
CA GLU A 89 8.41 21.76 -27.55
C GLU A 89 7.53 20.87 -28.42
N ALA A 90 8.00 20.52 -29.61
CA ALA A 90 7.27 19.64 -30.52
C ALA A 90 7.15 18.22 -29.93
N ALA A 91 8.22 17.70 -29.31
CA ALA A 91 8.19 16.39 -28.64
C ALA A 91 7.28 16.43 -27.41
N MET A 92 7.30 17.50 -26.60
CA MET A 92 6.39 17.65 -25.47
C MET A 92 4.93 17.67 -25.92
N GLN A 93 4.63 18.44 -26.95
CA GLN A 93 3.29 18.51 -27.51
C GLN A 93 2.86 17.15 -28.12
N GLY A 94 3.76 16.49 -28.83
CA GLY A 94 3.53 15.13 -29.37
C GLY A 94 3.29 14.07 -28.28
N LEU A 95 3.97 14.20 -27.13
CA LEU A 95 3.74 13.31 -25.98
C LEU A 95 2.38 13.56 -25.34
N ILE A 96 1.99 14.83 -25.13
CA ILE A 96 0.68 15.19 -24.57
C ILE A 96 -0.43 14.66 -25.50
N GLU A 97 -0.29 14.85 -26.81
CA GLU A 97 -1.27 14.37 -27.78
C GLU A 97 -1.39 12.84 -27.75
N LYS A 98 -0.27 12.13 -27.76
CA LYS A 98 -0.23 10.67 -27.67
C LYS A 98 -0.77 10.14 -26.34
N ALA A 99 -0.61 10.88 -25.27
CA ALA A 99 -1.06 10.49 -23.94
C ALA A 99 -2.56 10.71 -23.69
N LYS A 100 -3.32 11.30 -24.63
CA LYS A 100 -4.77 11.51 -24.47
C LYS A 100 -5.53 10.22 -24.23
N ASP A 101 -5.09 9.12 -24.87
CA ASP A 101 -5.72 7.80 -24.78
C ASP A 101 -5.10 6.92 -23.66
N TRP A 102 -4.17 7.46 -22.91
CA TRP A 102 -3.57 6.71 -21.79
C TRP A 102 -4.50 6.68 -20.59
N VAL A 103 -4.29 5.66 -19.73
CA VAL A 103 -4.93 5.62 -18.40
C VAL A 103 -4.58 6.87 -17.58
N PHE A 104 -3.40 7.44 -17.81
CA PHE A 104 -2.91 8.69 -17.23
C PHE A 104 -2.72 9.76 -18.33
N PRO A 105 -3.79 10.39 -18.82
CA PRO A 105 -3.67 11.44 -19.82
C PRO A 105 -2.88 12.60 -19.26
N LEU A 106 -1.89 13.10 -20.03
CA LEU A 106 -1.06 14.21 -19.62
C LEU A 106 -1.78 15.54 -19.85
N GLN A 107 -1.85 16.36 -18.82
CA GLN A 107 -2.36 17.72 -18.89
C GLN A 107 -1.27 18.71 -19.32
N GLY A 108 -0.04 18.52 -18.83
CA GLY A 108 1.06 19.41 -19.11
C GLY A 108 2.42 18.83 -18.75
N ILE A 109 3.44 19.41 -19.36
CA ILE A 109 4.85 19.11 -19.11
C ILE A 109 5.55 20.44 -18.86
N THR A 110 6.20 20.58 -17.70
CA THR A 110 6.89 21.81 -17.29
C THR A 110 8.33 21.50 -16.93
N PRO A 111 9.31 22.22 -17.47
CA PRO A 111 10.71 22.08 -17.02
C PRO A 111 10.83 22.42 -15.54
N LEU A 112 11.46 21.54 -14.76
CA LEU A 112 11.87 21.79 -13.39
C LEU A 112 13.32 22.25 -13.36
N TYR A 113 13.71 22.88 -12.24
CA TYR A 113 15.03 23.42 -12.11
C TYR A 113 16.12 22.37 -12.31
N LYS A 114 17.02 22.60 -13.25
CA LYS A 114 18.31 21.95 -13.58
C LYS A 114 18.32 20.51 -14.12
N ASP A 115 17.45 19.59 -13.67
CA ASP A 115 17.69 18.18 -13.94
C ASP A 115 16.45 17.33 -14.20
N ARG A 116 15.25 17.91 -14.22
CA ARG A 116 14.00 17.17 -14.39
C ARG A 116 12.93 17.96 -15.16
N CYS A 117 11.97 17.23 -15.71
CA CYS A 117 10.70 17.79 -16.19
C CYS A 117 9.56 17.25 -15.33
N ALA A 118 8.66 18.11 -14.93
CA ALA A 118 7.41 17.78 -14.27
C ALA A 118 6.33 17.42 -15.28
N PHE A 119 5.53 16.41 -14.96
CA PHE A 119 4.37 15.97 -15.74
C PHE A 119 3.15 16.02 -14.83
N SER A 120 2.10 16.68 -15.31
CA SER A 120 0.82 16.74 -14.61
C SER A 120 -0.23 15.96 -15.39
N PHE A 121 -1.09 15.24 -14.67
CA PHE A 121 -2.15 14.42 -15.26
C PHE A 121 -3.50 15.18 -15.27
N HIS A 122 -4.34 14.83 -16.23
CA HIS A 122 -5.76 15.14 -16.13
C HIS A 122 -6.37 14.34 -14.98
N ARG A 123 -6.76 15.02 -13.89
CA ARG A 123 -7.22 14.36 -12.65
C ARG A 123 -8.46 13.50 -12.86
N ARG A 124 -9.47 14.01 -13.58
CA ARG A 124 -10.77 13.34 -13.76
C ARG A 124 -10.69 11.91 -14.31
N PRO A 125 -10.01 11.63 -15.44
CA PRO A 125 -9.86 10.25 -15.95
C PRO A 125 -9.16 9.33 -14.95
N VAL A 126 -8.12 9.82 -14.27
CA VAL A 126 -7.36 9.04 -13.28
C VAL A 126 -8.23 8.73 -12.06
N ILE A 127 -9.01 9.70 -11.56
CA ILE A 127 -9.97 9.50 -10.47
C ILE A 127 -10.99 8.43 -10.84
N ALA A 128 -11.60 8.56 -12.03
CA ALA A 128 -12.59 7.61 -12.53
C ALA A 128 -11.99 6.19 -12.62
N TYR A 129 -10.80 6.07 -13.20
CA TYR A 129 -10.09 4.79 -13.29
C TYR A 129 -9.84 4.17 -11.93
N VAL A 130 -9.24 4.93 -10.99
CA VAL A 130 -8.85 4.40 -9.67
C VAL A 130 -10.07 3.98 -8.87
N LEU A 131 -11.10 4.82 -8.78
CA LEU A 131 -12.31 4.49 -8.03
C LEU A 131 -13.00 3.26 -8.62
N ASN A 132 -13.10 3.18 -9.95
CA ASN A 132 -13.72 2.06 -10.64
C ASN A 132 -12.96 0.75 -10.33
N VAL A 133 -11.64 0.72 -10.55
CA VAL A 133 -10.83 -0.48 -10.34
C VAL A 133 -10.84 -0.93 -8.88
N VAL A 134 -10.68 0.00 -7.92
CA VAL A 134 -10.72 -0.33 -6.49
C VAL A 134 -12.05 -0.96 -6.10
N LEU A 135 -13.17 -0.36 -6.52
CA LEU A 135 -14.50 -0.82 -6.13
C LEU A 135 -14.93 -2.09 -6.86
N GLN A 136 -14.54 -2.26 -8.13
CA GLN A 136 -14.84 -3.49 -8.88
C GLN A 136 -14.02 -4.68 -8.39
N GLN A 137 -12.74 -4.49 -8.09
CA GLN A 137 -11.90 -5.58 -7.58
C GLN A 137 -12.17 -5.90 -6.12
N GLY A 138 -12.66 -4.93 -5.33
CA GLY A 138 -12.98 -5.14 -3.92
C GLY A 138 -11.82 -5.74 -3.15
N ASP A 139 -12.05 -6.87 -2.47
CA ASP A 139 -11.03 -7.56 -1.67
C ASP A 139 -9.87 -8.12 -2.50
N ARG A 140 -10.02 -8.14 -3.83
CA ARG A 140 -8.94 -8.57 -4.73
C ARG A 140 -8.09 -7.40 -5.23
N TYR A 141 -8.36 -6.17 -4.81
CA TYR A 141 -7.57 -5.04 -5.27
C TYR A 141 -6.10 -5.20 -4.87
N GLY A 142 -5.22 -5.17 -5.86
CA GLY A 142 -3.80 -5.47 -5.71
C GLY A 142 -3.39 -6.91 -6.02
N HIS A 143 -4.34 -7.83 -6.27
CA HIS A 143 -4.01 -9.17 -6.73
C HIS A 143 -3.42 -9.16 -8.14
N ILE A 144 -2.38 -9.96 -8.34
CA ILE A 144 -1.81 -10.25 -9.65
C ILE A 144 -2.43 -11.54 -10.20
N SER A 145 -2.89 -11.51 -11.46
CA SER A 145 -3.30 -12.72 -12.14
C SER A 145 -2.08 -13.61 -12.40
N LYS A 146 -2.12 -14.82 -11.90
CA LYS A 146 -1.03 -15.80 -12.03
C LYS A 146 -1.12 -16.48 -13.39
N SER A 147 -0.02 -16.50 -14.13
CA SER A 147 0.09 -17.28 -15.36
C SER A 147 0.37 -18.76 -15.03
N ASP A 148 0.13 -19.66 -15.99
CA ASP A 148 0.48 -21.09 -15.82
C ASP A 148 1.98 -21.31 -15.62
N LYS A 149 2.81 -20.39 -16.11
CA LYS A 149 4.27 -20.37 -15.93
C LYS A 149 4.72 -19.52 -14.73
N ALA A 150 3.82 -19.22 -13.79
CA ALA A 150 4.21 -18.47 -12.59
C ALA A 150 5.24 -19.25 -11.78
N PRO A 151 6.28 -18.58 -11.25
CA PRO A 151 7.26 -19.24 -10.41
C PRO A 151 6.59 -19.83 -9.17
N THR A 152 6.98 -21.03 -8.80
CA THR A 152 6.43 -21.76 -7.65
C THR A 152 7.23 -21.48 -6.38
N LEU A 153 6.52 -21.39 -5.27
CA LEU A 153 7.10 -21.15 -3.97
C LEU A 153 6.41 -22.03 -2.92
N CYS A 154 7.21 -22.68 -2.09
CA CYS A 154 6.73 -23.39 -0.91
C CYS A 154 7.17 -22.69 0.36
N LEU A 155 6.19 -22.36 1.23
CA LEU A 155 6.48 -21.81 2.55
C LEU A 155 6.58 -22.96 3.56
N GLY A 156 7.81 -23.32 3.92
CA GLY A 156 8.12 -24.44 4.82
C GLY A 156 7.44 -24.31 6.19
N GLN A 157 7.17 -25.43 6.82
CA GLN A 157 6.72 -25.46 8.22
C GLN A 157 7.96 -25.38 9.11
N SER A 158 7.94 -24.46 10.10
CA SER A 158 8.92 -24.53 11.18
C SER A 158 8.56 -25.74 12.06
N PRO A 159 9.54 -26.60 12.41
CA PRO A 159 9.29 -27.81 13.21
C PRO A 159 8.74 -27.48 14.61
N ASN A 160 8.81 -26.24 15.06
CA ASN A 160 8.41 -25.79 16.40
C ASN A 160 7.10 -24.99 16.44
N THR A 161 6.23 -25.12 15.45
CA THR A 161 4.91 -24.44 15.48
C THR A 161 3.99 -25.21 16.43
N THR A 162 4.09 -24.95 17.72
CA THR A 162 3.07 -25.32 18.71
C THR A 162 1.78 -24.54 18.40
N LEU A 163 0.64 -25.14 18.68
CA LEU A 163 -0.67 -24.48 18.57
C LEU A 163 -0.63 -23.17 19.35
N ASP A 164 -1.22 -22.11 18.78
CA ASP A 164 -1.35 -20.80 19.41
C ASP A 164 -2.33 -20.90 20.59
N ASP A 165 -1.79 -21.22 21.76
CA ASP A 165 -2.54 -21.32 23.03
C ASP A 165 -2.44 -20.03 23.87
N GLY A 166 -1.86 -18.96 23.31
CA GLY A 166 -1.68 -17.67 23.98
C GLY A 166 -0.51 -17.61 24.94
N THR A 167 0.08 -18.75 25.31
CA THR A 167 1.25 -18.83 26.21
C THR A 167 2.56 -18.63 25.46
N GLU A 168 2.50 -18.55 24.14
CA GLU A 168 3.67 -18.40 23.28
C GLU A 168 4.45 -17.12 23.59
N GLN A 169 5.77 -17.22 23.73
CA GLN A 169 6.63 -16.06 23.90
C GLN A 169 6.57 -15.13 22.69
N LEU A 170 6.63 -13.82 22.90
CA LEU A 170 6.50 -12.81 21.85
C LEU A 170 7.50 -12.99 20.69
N GLY A 171 8.68 -13.51 20.94
CA GLY A 171 9.65 -13.81 19.89
C GLY A 171 9.14 -14.88 18.92
N HIS A 172 8.59 -15.97 19.44
CA HIS A 172 7.99 -17.04 18.64
C HIS A 172 6.70 -16.56 17.97
N TYR A 173 5.86 -15.83 18.68
CA TYR A 173 4.65 -15.22 18.10
C TYR A 173 4.98 -14.31 16.92
N ARG A 174 6.01 -13.45 17.03
CA ARG A 174 6.47 -12.60 15.92
C ARG A 174 6.89 -13.43 14.70
N LEU A 175 7.61 -14.53 14.93
CA LEU A 175 8.06 -15.44 13.88
C LEU A 175 6.87 -16.13 13.20
N SER A 176 5.92 -16.66 13.98
CA SER A 176 4.70 -17.29 13.45
C SER A 176 3.85 -16.30 12.65
N GLN A 177 3.70 -15.07 13.17
CA GLN A 177 2.98 -14.01 12.46
C GLN A 177 3.69 -13.56 11.16
N LEU A 178 5.02 -13.46 11.15
CA LEU A 178 5.75 -13.16 9.91
C LEU A 178 5.44 -14.18 8.82
N ARG A 179 5.40 -15.46 9.19
CA ARG A 179 5.04 -16.53 8.26
C ARG A 179 3.61 -16.39 7.71
N VAL A 180 2.65 -16.15 8.61
CA VAL A 180 1.24 -15.96 8.22
C VAL A 180 1.07 -14.76 7.30
N ILE A 181 1.69 -13.62 7.64
CA ILE A 181 1.67 -12.40 6.83
C ILE A 181 2.33 -12.64 5.46
N THR A 182 3.51 -13.30 5.44
CA THR A 182 4.18 -13.66 4.18
C THR A 182 3.28 -14.51 3.30
N ARG A 183 2.60 -15.51 3.86
CA ARG A 183 1.64 -16.36 3.12
C ARG A 183 0.49 -15.54 2.52
N ARG A 184 -0.06 -14.58 3.27
CA ARG A 184 -1.12 -13.68 2.76
C ARG A 184 -0.62 -12.77 1.64
N LEU A 185 0.55 -12.16 1.81
CA LEU A 185 1.17 -11.33 0.78
C LEU A 185 1.42 -12.12 -0.52
N MET A 186 1.80 -13.40 -0.42
CA MET A 186 2.01 -14.24 -1.60
C MET A 186 0.74 -14.49 -2.41
N ALA A 187 -0.44 -14.46 -1.79
CA ALA A 187 -1.70 -14.52 -2.52
C ALA A 187 -1.84 -13.34 -3.50
N TYR A 188 -1.23 -12.20 -3.18
CA TYR A 188 -1.24 -10.96 -3.98
C TYR A 188 -0.05 -10.83 -4.94
N SER A 189 0.89 -11.76 -4.91
CA SER A 189 2.11 -11.72 -5.73
C SER A 189 2.00 -12.56 -6.99
N ALA A 190 2.99 -12.44 -7.87
CA ALA A 190 3.13 -13.30 -9.06
C ALA A 190 3.52 -14.74 -8.72
N TRP A 191 3.90 -15.05 -7.48
CA TRP A 191 4.30 -16.38 -7.04
C TRP A 191 3.08 -17.30 -6.88
N ARG A 192 3.23 -18.55 -7.33
CA ARG A 192 2.26 -19.60 -7.04
C ARG A 192 2.70 -20.33 -5.75
N LEU A 193 1.89 -20.25 -4.70
CA LEU A 193 2.11 -21.00 -3.49
C LEU A 193 1.74 -22.47 -3.74
N VAL A 194 2.64 -23.36 -3.41
CA VAL A 194 2.44 -24.83 -3.49
C VAL A 194 2.63 -25.45 -2.11
N ASP A 195 1.93 -26.55 -1.89
CA ASP A 195 2.09 -27.33 -0.66
C ASP A 195 3.40 -28.16 -0.70
N PRO A 196 3.94 -28.58 0.47
CA PRO A 196 5.18 -29.36 0.52
C PRO A 196 5.19 -30.62 -0.36
N ASP A 197 4.03 -31.25 -0.53
CA ASP A 197 3.87 -32.47 -1.33
C ASP A 197 3.82 -32.21 -2.85
N GLN A 198 3.70 -30.95 -3.28
CA GLN A 198 3.58 -30.52 -4.66
C GLN A 198 4.82 -29.79 -5.17
N GLN A 199 5.95 -29.92 -4.48
CA GLN A 199 7.19 -29.27 -4.86
C GLN A 199 7.80 -29.90 -6.11
N SER A 200 8.35 -29.06 -6.99
CA SER A 200 9.22 -29.42 -8.09
C SER A 200 10.64 -28.92 -7.84
N ASP A 201 11.60 -29.35 -8.64
CA ASP A 201 13.01 -28.92 -8.52
C ASP A 201 13.19 -27.41 -8.69
N ASP A 202 12.29 -26.73 -9.43
CA ASP A 202 12.28 -25.27 -9.62
C ASP A 202 11.51 -24.51 -8.53
N THR A 203 11.03 -25.20 -7.48
CA THR A 203 10.24 -24.56 -6.43
C THR A 203 11.14 -23.86 -5.42
N LEU A 204 11.00 -22.53 -5.29
CA LEU A 204 11.71 -21.78 -4.25
C LEU A 204 11.16 -22.14 -2.87
N ARG A 205 12.02 -22.64 -2.00
CA ARG A 205 11.68 -22.95 -0.61
C ARG A 205 11.95 -21.73 0.27
N VAL A 206 10.96 -21.29 1.01
CA VAL A 206 11.07 -20.17 1.95
C VAL A 206 10.76 -20.66 3.35
N THR A 207 11.67 -20.43 4.29
CA THR A 207 11.44 -20.68 5.73
C THR A 207 11.53 -19.38 6.51
N VAL A 208 10.89 -19.34 7.67
CA VAL A 208 10.97 -18.22 8.62
C VAL A 208 11.60 -18.73 9.90
N GLU A 209 12.77 -18.20 10.24
CA GLU A 209 13.60 -18.69 11.34
C GLU A 209 14.08 -17.54 12.23
N ALA A 210 14.39 -17.85 13.50
CA ALA A 210 14.97 -16.87 14.43
C ALA A 210 16.42 -16.54 14.11
N GLN A 211 17.15 -17.48 13.47
CA GLN A 211 18.56 -17.35 13.12
C GLN A 211 18.79 -17.89 11.71
N ARG A 212 19.83 -17.38 11.07
CA ARG A 212 20.20 -17.83 9.72
C ARG A 212 20.78 -19.25 9.79
N CYS A 213 20.27 -20.15 8.95
CA CYS A 213 20.83 -21.46 8.79
C CYS A 213 22.20 -21.42 8.08
N PRO A 214 23.28 -22.00 8.62
CA PRO A 214 24.61 -21.81 8.06
C PRO A 214 24.86 -22.53 6.72
N ASN A 215 24.11 -23.58 6.38
CA ASN A 215 24.29 -24.39 5.16
C ASN A 215 22.98 -24.48 4.39
N GLN A 216 22.59 -23.35 3.71
CA GLN A 216 21.38 -23.36 2.91
C GLN A 216 21.67 -23.77 1.46
N PRO A 217 20.85 -24.67 0.87
CA PRO A 217 20.83 -24.91 -0.56
C PRO A 217 20.48 -23.63 -1.35
N THR A 218 20.88 -23.56 -2.61
CA THR A 218 20.65 -22.39 -3.47
C THR A 218 19.18 -22.14 -3.80
N ASP A 219 18.34 -23.15 -3.68
CA ASP A 219 16.88 -23.14 -3.87
C ASP A 219 16.10 -22.79 -2.59
N HIS A 220 16.81 -22.51 -1.48
CA HIS A 220 16.23 -22.25 -0.17
C HIS A 220 16.54 -20.84 0.31
N VAL A 221 15.50 -20.13 0.71
CA VAL A 221 15.55 -18.76 1.25
C VAL A 221 15.09 -18.77 2.71
N CYS A 222 15.89 -18.20 3.60
CA CYS A 222 15.56 -18.03 5.01
C CYS A 222 15.21 -16.57 5.29
N LEU A 223 13.98 -16.34 5.75
CA LEU A 223 13.55 -15.07 6.32
C LEU A 223 13.92 -15.06 7.81
N VAL A 224 14.93 -14.31 8.18
CA VAL A 224 15.35 -14.18 9.58
C VAL A 224 14.43 -13.22 10.32
N CYS A 225 13.79 -13.70 11.39
CA CYS A 225 12.95 -12.90 12.27
C CYS A 225 13.74 -12.44 13.50
N GLY A 226 13.95 -11.14 13.64
CA GLY A 226 14.67 -10.57 14.79
C GLY A 226 13.91 -10.75 16.11
N PRO A 227 14.62 -10.68 17.25
CA PRO A 227 14.05 -10.88 18.57
C PRO A 227 13.09 -9.73 18.97
N VAL A 228 12.29 -9.98 20.01
CA VAL A 228 11.53 -8.94 20.70
C VAL A 228 12.24 -8.61 22.01
N LEU A 229 12.55 -7.32 22.21
CA LEU A 229 13.38 -6.86 23.32
C LEU A 229 12.58 -6.01 24.29
N GLU A 230 13.01 -6.03 25.55
CA GLU A 230 12.59 -5.02 26.53
C GLU A 230 13.15 -3.64 26.16
N PRO A 231 12.38 -2.56 26.35
CA PRO A 231 12.82 -1.20 26.02
C PRO A 231 14.03 -0.75 26.87
N VAL A 232 14.09 -1.24 28.10
CA VAL A 232 15.20 -0.99 29.02
C VAL A 232 16.06 -2.24 29.10
N GLY A 233 17.38 -2.08 29.04
CA GLY A 233 18.33 -3.20 29.09
C GLY A 233 18.54 -3.95 27.77
N LYS A 234 17.65 -3.77 26.78
CA LYS A 234 17.75 -4.42 25.47
C LYS A 234 17.91 -5.95 25.51
N THR A 235 17.39 -6.57 26.55
CA THR A 235 17.35 -8.05 26.70
C THR A 235 16.12 -8.62 26.00
N ALA A 236 16.18 -9.89 25.59
CA ALA A 236 15.01 -10.57 25.04
C ALA A 236 13.87 -10.58 26.07
N THR A 237 12.67 -10.23 25.64
CA THR A 237 11.50 -10.24 26.54
C THR A 237 11.08 -11.68 26.86
N THR A 238 10.67 -11.89 28.11
CA THR A 238 10.01 -13.14 28.55
C THR A 238 8.49 -13.04 28.49
N MET A 239 7.94 -11.89 28.03
CA MET A 239 6.51 -11.67 27.92
C MET A 239 5.89 -12.60 26.89
N ASN A 240 4.74 -13.17 27.21
CA ASN A 240 3.96 -13.96 26.26
C ASN A 240 2.96 -13.08 25.52
N ARG A 241 2.36 -13.64 24.45
CA ARG A 241 1.38 -12.99 23.61
C ARG A 241 0.21 -12.40 24.42
N ASP A 242 -0.46 -13.20 25.26
CA ASP A 242 -1.68 -12.77 25.95
C ASP A 242 -1.41 -11.65 26.94
N SER A 243 -0.29 -11.73 27.67
CA SER A 243 0.13 -10.65 28.55
C SER A 243 0.38 -9.34 27.80
N TYR A 244 0.94 -9.42 26.59
CA TYR A 244 1.17 -8.25 25.77
C TYR A 244 -0.12 -7.70 25.17
N VAL A 245 -1.01 -8.58 24.67
CA VAL A 245 -2.35 -8.17 24.21
C VAL A 245 -3.12 -7.48 25.34
N ALA A 246 -3.13 -8.05 26.55
CA ALA A 246 -3.79 -7.43 27.71
C ALA A 246 -3.21 -6.05 28.07
N LEU A 247 -1.89 -5.90 27.99
CA LEU A 247 -1.22 -4.62 28.20
C LEU A 247 -1.67 -3.58 27.15
N ARG A 248 -1.65 -3.97 25.86
CA ARG A 248 -2.03 -3.07 24.77
C ARG A 248 -3.53 -2.75 24.78
N SER A 249 -4.38 -3.70 25.19
CA SER A 249 -5.80 -3.49 25.40
C SER A 249 -6.08 -2.41 26.43
N LYS A 250 -5.35 -2.40 27.56
CA LYS A 250 -5.45 -1.33 28.56
C LYS A 250 -5.07 0.04 27.98
N ASP A 251 -4.00 0.11 27.20
CA ASP A 251 -3.59 1.34 26.54
C ASP A 251 -4.69 1.85 25.57
N MET A 252 -5.37 0.94 24.83
CA MET A 252 -6.46 1.31 23.93
C MET A 252 -7.67 1.87 24.69
N ILE A 253 -8.02 1.29 25.84
CA ILE A 253 -9.09 1.80 26.73
C ILE A 253 -8.74 3.22 27.16
N LEU A 254 -7.54 3.43 27.70
CA LEU A 254 -7.10 4.74 28.17
C LEU A 254 -7.17 5.82 27.08
N MET A 255 -6.74 5.47 25.85
CA MET A 255 -6.81 6.39 24.71
C MET A 255 -8.25 6.69 24.29
N ALA A 256 -9.14 5.69 24.29
CA ALA A 256 -10.56 5.88 24.00
C ALA A 256 -11.23 6.79 25.02
N MET A 257 -10.95 6.60 26.31
CA MET A 257 -11.45 7.46 27.41
C MET A 257 -10.99 8.90 27.28
N HIS A 258 -9.72 9.14 26.95
CA HIS A 258 -9.17 10.49 26.76
C HIS A 258 -9.80 11.24 25.57
N ARG A 259 -10.23 10.54 24.52
CA ARG A 259 -10.83 11.16 23.33
C ARG A 259 -12.32 11.45 23.45
N ASN A 260 -13.07 10.52 24.05
CA ASN A 260 -14.54 10.57 24.05
C ASN A 260 -15.16 11.13 25.34
N GLY A 261 -14.32 11.53 26.31
CA GLY A 261 -14.81 11.79 27.66
C GLY A 261 -15.41 10.52 28.31
N VAL A 262 -15.80 10.60 29.59
CA VAL A 262 -16.26 9.47 30.42
C VAL A 262 -17.63 8.87 29.98
N ARG A 263 -18.08 9.09 28.75
CA ARG A 263 -19.37 8.56 28.24
C ARG A 263 -19.21 7.20 27.55
N MET A 264 -18.51 6.28 28.18
CA MET A 264 -18.59 4.86 27.78
C MET A 264 -19.61 4.18 28.71
N SER A 265 -20.90 4.29 28.36
CA SER A 265 -21.90 3.49 29.02
C SER A 265 -21.77 2.04 28.55
N SER A 266 -21.68 1.13 29.51
CA SER A 266 -21.55 -0.32 29.38
C SER A 266 -22.75 -1.02 28.72
N SER A 267 -23.52 -0.33 27.90
CA SER A 267 -24.80 -0.82 27.37
C SER A 267 -24.75 -1.41 25.96
N HIS A 268 -23.57 -1.55 25.33
CA HIS A 268 -23.45 -2.16 23.99
C HIS A 268 -22.59 -3.43 24.10
N GLY A 269 -23.20 -4.57 23.87
CA GLY A 269 -22.62 -5.90 24.00
C GLY A 269 -21.31 -6.08 23.22
N ASP A 270 -20.38 -6.88 23.78
CA ASP A 270 -19.05 -7.26 23.31
C ASP A 270 -17.98 -6.14 23.30
N PHE A 271 -18.06 -5.21 24.26
CA PHE A 271 -17.01 -4.20 24.44
C PHE A 271 -15.65 -4.83 24.77
N ASP A 272 -15.63 -5.87 25.60
CA ASP A 272 -14.39 -6.56 25.98
C ASP A 272 -13.75 -7.27 24.76
N GLY A 273 -14.54 -7.90 23.90
CA GLY A 273 -14.05 -8.51 22.68
C GLY A 273 -13.50 -7.48 21.70
N LEU A 274 -14.13 -6.30 21.59
CA LEU A 274 -13.60 -5.19 20.78
C LEU A 274 -12.23 -4.73 21.31
N ILE A 275 -12.12 -4.52 22.62
CA ILE A 275 -10.85 -4.07 23.24
C ILE A 275 -9.75 -5.11 23.04
N GLN A 276 -10.04 -6.39 23.16
CA GLN A 276 -9.07 -7.46 22.90
C GLN A 276 -8.61 -7.45 21.42
N ARG A 277 -9.55 -7.29 20.47
CA ARG A 277 -9.19 -7.16 19.04
C ARG A 277 -8.31 -5.95 18.79
N LEU A 278 -8.61 -4.81 19.42
CA LEU A 278 -7.77 -3.61 19.33
C LEU A 278 -6.37 -3.84 19.92
N GLY A 279 -6.27 -4.53 21.04
CA GLY A 279 -5.00 -4.90 21.67
C GLY A 279 -4.19 -5.84 20.78
N ALA A 280 -4.82 -6.87 20.22
CA ALA A 280 -4.15 -7.81 19.31
C ALA A 280 -3.64 -7.10 18.05
N ALA A 281 -4.44 -6.21 17.46
CA ALA A 281 -4.01 -5.41 16.32
C ALA A 281 -2.82 -4.50 16.66
N ALA A 282 -2.82 -3.90 17.85
CA ALA A 282 -1.71 -3.08 18.32
C ALA A 282 -0.41 -3.90 18.44
N VAL A 283 -0.49 -5.13 18.92
CA VAL A 283 0.66 -6.03 18.98
C VAL A 283 1.24 -6.30 17.60
N ILE A 284 0.40 -6.58 16.59
CA ILE A 284 0.88 -6.79 15.21
C ILE A 284 1.59 -5.55 14.67
N VAL A 285 1.01 -4.36 14.85
CA VAL A 285 1.64 -3.11 14.40
C VAL A 285 2.98 -2.90 15.09
N ASP A 286 3.05 -3.03 16.43
CA ASP A 286 4.29 -2.87 17.21
C ASP A 286 5.40 -3.83 16.76
N LEU A 287 5.07 -5.09 16.46
CA LEU A 287 6.01 -6.10 16.05
C LEU A 287 6.55 -5.90 14.63
N PHE A 288 5.75 -5.28 13.73
CA PHE A 288 6.09 -5.14 12.31
C PHE A 288 6.27 -3.68 11.83
N GLU A 289 6.27 -2.70 12.73
CA GLU A 289 6.65 -1.32 12.40
C GLU A 289 8.13 -1.21 11.99
N VAL A 290 8.96 -2.14 12.44
CA VAL A 290 10.37 -2.29 12.07
C VAL A 290 10.56 -3.46 11.09
N ARG A 291 11.71 -3.48 10.38
CA ARG A 291 12.06 -4.60 9.51
C ARG A 291 12.03 -5.93 10.28
N HIS A 292 11.57 -6.99 9.63
CA HIS A 292 11.46 -8.30 10.29
C HIS A 292 12.78 -8.82 10.87
N ALA A 293 13.90 -8.55 10.19
CA ALA A 293 15.24 -8.95 10.67
C ALA A 293 15.77 -8.08 11.83
N SER A 294 15.18 -6.89 12.04
CA SER A 294 15.56 -6.02 13.15
C SER A 294 14.81 -6.42 14.43
N ALA A 295 15.41 -6.12 15.57
CA ALA A 295 14.74 -6.31 16.86
C ALA A 295 13.52 -5.39 16.96
N ALA A 296 12.37 -5.91 17.39
CA ALA A 296 11.22 -5.14 17.84
C ALA A 296 11.32 -4.87 19.35
N SER A 297 10.71 -3.80 19.85
CA SER A 297 10.70 -3.50 21.28
C SER A 297 9.28 -3.57 21.83
N VAL A 298 9.14 -4.17 23.03
CA VAL A 298 7.89 -4.14 23.78
C VAL A 298 7.57 -2.68 24.13
N VAL A 299 6.34 -2.27 23.88
CA VAL A 299 5.85 -0.93 24.28
C VAL A 299 5.33 -1.02 25.70
N ARG A 300 5.91 -0.23 26.60
CA ARG A 300 5.45 -0.08 27.99
C ARG A 300 5.04 1.36 28.25
N ASN A 301 4.01 1.53 29.06
CA ASN A 301 3.54 2.84 29.57
C ASN A 301 2.97 3.83 28.52
N GLY A 302 2.34 3.35 27.46
CA GLY A 302 1.55 4.18 26.53
C GLY A 302 2.29 5.29 25.76
N SER A 303 3.57 5.51 26.05
CA SER A 303 4.37 6.61 25.50
C SER A 303 5.15 6.28 24.22
N GLY A 304 5.17 5.03 23.79
CA GLY A 304 5.84 4.57 22.56
C GLY A 304 4.84 4.27 21.44
N GLY A 305 5.26 3.76 20.32
CA GLY A 305 4.55 3.42 19.06
C GLY A 305 3.03 3.14 19.02
N SER A 306 2.39 3.03 20.19
CA SER A 306 0.95 2.78 20.35
C SER A 306 0.04 3.78 19.64
N LYS A 307 0.50 5.00 19.41
CA LYS A 307 -0.28 5.99 18.64
C LYS A 307 -0.56 5.51 17.22
N GLY A 308 0.30 4.66 16.65
CA GLY A 308 0.14 4.12 15.29
C GLY A 308 -1.09 3.22 15.20
N ALA A 309 -1.15 2.14 15.99
CA ALA A 309 -2.22 1.15 15.90
C ALA A 309 -3.59 1.73 16.25
N SER A 310 -3.72 2.44 17.39
CA SER A 310 -4.98 3.07 17.80
C SER A 310 -5.46 4.10 16.76
N TYR A 311 -4.52 4.82 16.17
CA TYR A 311 -4.84 5.82 15.16
C TYR A 311 -5.37 5.17 13.87
N ILE A 312 -4.75 4.08 13.42
CA ILE A 312 -5.19 3.29 12.26
C ILE A 312 -6.60 2.76 12.51
N LEU A 313 -6.81 2.07 13.63
CA LEU A 313 -8.07 1.41 13.93
C LEU A 313 -9.21 2.41 14.18
N TYR A 314 -8.91 3.54 14.81
CA TYR A 314 -9.88 4.63 14.97
C TYR A 314 -10.34 5.18 13.62
N ASN A 315 -9.43 5.34 12.64
CA ASN A 315 -9.81 5.79 11.31
C ASN A 315 -10.55 4.71 10.52
N SER A 316 -10.24 3.42 10.72
CA SER A 316 -11.03 2.31 10.16
C SER A 316 -12.47 2.36 10.67
N ALA A 317 -12.69 2.46 11.98
CA ALA A 317 -14.03 2.57 12.56
C ALA A 317 -14.78 3.84 12.11
N ARG A 318 -14.06 4.94 11.92
CA ARG A 318 -14.65 6.19 11.41
C ARG A 318 -15.15 6.03 9.97
N LEU A 319 -14.41 5.33 9.10
CA LEU A 319 -14.85 5.01 7.74
C LEU A 319 -16.13 4.18 7.76
N GLU A 320 -16.17 3.14 8.59
CA GLU A 320 -17.36 2.30 8.75
C GLU A 320 -18.57 3.10 9.27
N THR A 321 -18.35 3.95 10.28
CA THR A 321 -19.40 4.81 10.85
C THR A 321 -19.96 5.77 9.82
N LEU A 322 -19.11 6.39 8.99
CA LEU A 322 -19.55 7.28 7.92
C LEU A 322 -20.46 6.57 6.92
N LEU A 323 -20.05 5.40 6.44
CA LEU A 323 -20.83 4.65 5.46
C LEU A 323 -22.13 4.09 6.04
N ARG A 324 -22.09 3.60 7.28
CA ARG A 324 -23.29 3.17 8.00
C ARG A 324 -24.28 4.33 8.19
N THR A 325 -23.77 5.51 8.59
CA THR A 325 -24.62 6.70 8.75
C THR A 325 -25.22 7.12 7.41
N PHE A 326 -24.44 7.09 6.33
CA PHE A 326 -24.97 7.37 4.98
C PHE A 326 -26.10 6.40 4.63
N ASN A 327 -25.89 5.10 4.79
CA ASN A 327 -26.90 4.07 4.48
C ASN A 327 -28.17 4.24 5.35
N ALA A 328 -28.02 4.50 6.65
CA ALA A 328 -29.15 4.76 7.54
C ALA A 328 -29.97 6.01 7.12
N GLN A 329 -29.29 7.05 6.61
CA GLN A 329 -29.97 8.23 6.06
C GLN A 329 -30.70 7.92 4.74
N VAL A 330 -30.17 7.01 3.91
CA VAL A 330 -30.88 6.51 2.71
C VAL A 330 -32.11 5.71 3.11
N GLU A 331 -31.98 4.78 4.06
CA GLU A 331 -33.09 3.98 4.57
C GLU A 331 -34.20 4.83 5.22
N ALA A 332 -33.81 5.91 5.90
CA ALA A 332 -34.73 6.88 6.47
C ALA A 332 -35.36 7.84 5.43
N GLY A 333 -34.99 7.71 4.15
CA GLY A 333 -35.49 8.59 3.08
C GLY A 333 -34.94 10.03 3.11
N VAL A 334 -33.90 10.29 3.94
CA VAL A 334 -33.25 11.60 4.01
C VAL A 334 -32.33 11.80 2.81
N TYR A 335 -31.56 10.76 2.43
CA TYR A 335 -30.75 10.79 1.21
C TYR A 335 -31.38 9.88 0.15
N GLN A 336 -31.16 10.23 -1.12
CA GLN A 336 -31.44 9.33 -2.22
C GLN A 336 -30.41 8.19 -2.23
N PRO A 337 -30.76 7.00 -2.75
CA PRO A 337 -29.79 5.93 -3.00
C PRO A 337 -28.59 6.46 -3.80
N LEU A 338 -27.41 5.92 -3.48
CA LEU A 338 -26.18 6.27 -4.17
C LEU A 338 -26.29 5.87 -5.65
N PRO A 339 -26.23 6.83 -6.61
CA PRO A 339 -26.28 6.51 -8.03
C PRO A 339 -25.08 5.66 -8.46
N PRO A 340 -25.14 4.97 -9.62
CA PRO A 340 -23.99 4.29 -10.20
C PRO A 340 -22.79 5.24 -10.35
N LEU A 341 -21.56 4.70 -10.24
CA LEU A 341 -20.34 5.52 -10.30
C LEU A 341 -20.21 6.30 -11.61
N ASP A 342 -20.68 5.71 -12.71
CA ASP A 342 -20.62 6.33 -14.06
C ASP A 342 -21.52 7.57 -14.18
N ASP A 343 -22.52 7.71 -13.32
CA ASP A 343 -23.44 8.84 -13.27
C ASP A 343 -22.93 9.97 -12.34
N ILE A 344 -21.78 9.77 -11.68
CA ILE A 344 -21.23 10.73 -10.73
C ILE A 344 -20.26 11.70 -11.41
N ASP A 345 -20.45 12.97 -11.16
CA ASP A 345 -19.46 13.99 -11.56
C ASP A 345 -18.24 13.95 -10.64
N LEU A 346 -17.22 13.20 -11.08
CA LEU A 346 -15.96 13.05 -10.34
C LEU A 346 -15.05 14.27 -10.43
N SER A 347 -15.38 15.28 -11.26
CA SER A 347 -14.66 16.55 -11.25
C SER A 347 -14.85 17.32 -9.93
N LEU A 348 -15.87 16.98 -9.16
CA LEU A 348 -16.12 17.52 -7.80
C LEU A 348 -15.10 17.07 -6.75
N LEU A 349 -14.22 16.12 -7.07
CA LEU A 349 -13.06 15.72 -6.27
C LEU A 349 -11.81 16.50 -6.70
N GLU A 350 -11.88 17.84 -6.66
CA GLU A 350 -10.83 18.74 -7.17
C GLU A 350 -9.73 19.03 -6.15
N ASP A 351 -10.02 18.83 -4.87
CA ASP A 351 -9.14 19.25 -3.78
C ASP A 351 -7.86 18.43 -3.76
N ASP A 352 -6.77 19.04 -3.33
CA ASP A 352 -5.47 18.36 -3.23
C ASP A 352 -5.48 17.18 -2.25
N LEU A 353 -6.38 17.18 -1.25
CA LEU A 353 -6.55 16.04 -0.36
C LEU A 353 -7.33 14.89 -1.02
N ASP A 354 -8.33 15.19 -1.88
CA ASP A 354 -9.00 14.19 -2.71
C ASP A 354 -7.96 13.52 -3.61
N TRP A 355 -7.18 14.33 -4.32
CA TRP A 355 -6.11 13.86 -5.20
C TRP A 355 -5.05 13.06 -4.44
N LYS A 356 -4.62 13.55 -3.29
CA LYS A 356 -3.63 12.87 -2.45
C LYS A 356 -4.12 11.50 -1.98
N LEU A 357 -5.39 11.34 -1.60
CA LEU A 357 -5.96 10.04 -1.26
C LEU A 357 -5.98 9.11 -2.48
N ILE A 358 -6.51 9.59 -3.61
CA ILE A 358 -6.71 8.78 -4.81
C ILE A 358 -5.38 8.42 -5.46
N TYR A 359 -4.62 9.44 -5.85
CA TYR A 359 -3.37 9.30 -6.58
C TYR A 359 -2.22 8.81 -5.69
N GLY A 360 -2.10 9.36 -4.49
CA GLY A 360 -0.97 9.08 -3.60
C GLY A 360 -1.10 7.79 -2.79
N TYR A 361 -2.33 7.29 -2.61
CA TYR A 361 -2.55 6.09 -1.78
C TYR A 361 -3.35 5.02 -2.49
N LEU A 362 -4.55 5.31 -3.02
CA LEU A 362 -5.35 4.25 -3.64
C LEU A 362 -4.67 3.65 -4.86
N LEU A 363 -4.18 4.50 -5.77
CA LEU A 363 -3.53 4.08 -7.00
C LEU A 363 -2.28 3.21 -6.77
N PRO A 364 -1.30 3.58 -5.92
CA PRO A 364 -0.05 2.83 -5.78
C PRO A 364 -0.16 1.63 -4.82
N PHE A 365 -1.31 1.32 -4.27
CA PHE A 365 -1.46 0.22 -3.31
C PHE A 365 -0.96 -1.14 -3.85
N PRO A 366 -1.27 -1.54 -5.10
CA PRO A 366 -0.74 -2.79 -5.66
C PRO A 366 0.79 -2.85 -5.66
N GLU A 367 1.44 -1.73 -6.02
CA GLU A 367 2.90 -1.62 -6.02
C GLU A 367 3.48 -1.62 -4.60
N VAL A 368 2.76 -1.09 -3.62
CA VAL A 368 3.15 -1.18 -2.20
C VAL A 368 3.16 -2.62 -1.75
N VAL A 369 2.12 -3.40 -2.08
CA VAL A 369 2.05 -4.83 -1.74
C VAL A 369 3.18 -5.60 -2.43
N GLU A 370 3.40 -5.37 -3.73
CA GLU A 370 4.50 -6.01 -4.46
C GLU A 370 5.87 -5.67 -3.85
N SER A 371 6.07 -4.40 -3.45
CA SER A 371 7.33 -3.94 -2.88
C SER A 371 7.72 -4.68 -1.59
N THR A 372 6.73 -5.19 -0.84
CA THR A 372 7.00 -5.99 0.37
C THR A 372 7.69 -7.32 0.08
N LEU A 373 7.55 -7.84 -1.14
CA LEU A 373 8.08 -9.13 -1.57
C LEU A 373 9.23 -9.04 -2.59
N ASN A 374 9.60 -7.84 -3.04
CA ASN A 374 10.62 -7.64 -4.08
C ASN A 374 11.98 -8.24 -3.76
N LEU A 375 12.34 -8.29 -2.49
CA LEU A 375 13.60 -8.83 -2.00
C LEU A 375 13.46 -10.22 -1.37
N LEU A 376 12.34 -10.91 -1.64
CA LEU A 376 12.06 -12.21 -1.04
C LEU A 376 13.15 -13.25 -1.34
N GLN A 377 13.63 -13.30 -2.58
CA GLN A 377 14.74 -14.19 -2.98
C GLN A 377 16.06 -13.88 -2.26
N GLN A 378 16.17 -12.68 -1.68
CA GLN A 378 17.33 -12.25 -0.88
C GLN A 378 17.11 -12.45 0.63
N GLY A 379 16.04 -13.12 1.01
CA GLY A 379 15.70 -13.36 2.43
C GLY A 379 15.09 -12.16 3.13
N GLN A 380 14.40 -11.27 2.39
CA GLN A 380 13.72 -10.10 2.95
C GLN A 380 12.25 -10.05 2.54
N CYS A 381 11.39 -9.82 3.54
CA CYS A 381 9.97 -9.54 3.37
C CYS A 381 9.65 -8.25 4.13
N ASP A 382 9.51 -7.15 3.40
CA ASP A 382 9.46 -5.80 3.98
C ASP A 382 8.06 -5.42 4.49
N VAL A 383 7.48 -6.24 5.38
CA VAL A 383 6.15 -6.02 6.00
C VAL A 383 6.00 -4.63 6.59
N HIS A 384 7.09 -4.06 7.13
CA HIS A 384 7.11 -2.72 7.70
C HIS A 384 6.69 -1.62 6.69
N LEU A 385 6.88 -1.83 5.38
CA LEU A 385 6.41 -0.89 4.35
C LEU A 385 4.88 -0.83 4.31
N LEU A 386 4.21 -1.98 4.47
CA LEU A 386 2.75 -2.05 4.54
C LEU A 386 2.23 -1.36 5.81
N VAL A 387 2.87 -1.58 6.96
CA VAL A 387 2.50 -0.91 8.23
C VAL A 387 2.63 0.62 8.09
N ARG A 388 3.73 1.11 7.51
CA ARG A 388 3.93 2.55 7.25
C ARG A 388 2.91 3.12 6.27
N TYR A 389 2.60 2.38 5.21
CA TYR A 389 1.59 2.77 4.25
C TYR A 389 0.22 2.95 4.93
N ILE A 390 -0.24 1.97 5.72
CA ILE A 390 -1.50 2.03 6.45
C ILE A 390 -1.54 3.24 7.40
N SER A 391 -0.45 3.46 8.14
CA SER A 391 -0.31 4.60 9.06
C SER A 391 -0.42 5.94 8.32
N SER A 392 0.23 6.05 7.18
CA SER A 392 0.22 7.26 6.35
C SER A 392 -1.15 7.49 5.71
N LEU A 393 -1.79 6.44 5.17
CA LEU A 393 -3.16 6.52 4.63
C LEU A 393 -4.14 7.00 5.71
N ALA A 394 -4.08 6.41 6.90
CA ALA A 394 -4.91 6.82 8.04
C ALA A 394 -4.67 8.30 8.42
N ALA A 395 -3.42 8.78 8.34
CA ALA A 395 -3.08 10.16 8.63
C ALA A 395 -3.68 11.15 7.60
N VAL A 396 -3.59 10.83 6.31
CA VAL A 396 -4.17 11.66 5.26
C VAL A 396 -5.70 11.63 5.33
N PHE A 397 -6.30 10.45 5.54
CA PHE A 397 -7.75 10.34 5.73
C PHE A 397 -8.23 11.13 6.96
N SER A 398 -7.52 11.07 8.08
CA SER A 398 -7.89 11.85 9.28
C SER A 398 -7.83 13.36 9.04
N ARG A 399 -6.87 13.85 8.23
CA ARG A 399 -6.80 15.25 7.80
C ARG A 399 -8.00 15.59 6.90
N TYR A 400 -8.27 14.74 5.93
CA TYR A 400 -9.41 14.85 5.02
C TYR A 400 -10.73 14.99 5.80
N TYR A 401 -10.99 14.06 6.72
CA TYR A 401 -12.19 14.06 7.54
C TYR A 401 -12.40 15.33 8.36
N ARG A 402 -11.31 15.94 8.85
CA ARG A 402 -11.38 17.20 9.62
C ARG A 402 -11.68 18.42 8.74
N GLN A 403 -11.21 18.41 7.50
CA GLN A 403 -11.32 19.55 6.61
C GLN A 403 -12.56 19.47 5.71
N LYS A 404 -13.04 18.28 5.41
CA LYS A 404 -14.16 18.08 4.49
C LYS A 404 -15.38 17.56 5.23
N LYS A 405 -16.49 18.29 5.09
CA LYS A 405 -17.79 17.81 5.56
C LYS A 405 -18.29 16.77 4.56
N ILE A 406 -18.18 15.48 4.89
CA ILE A 406 -18.53 14.36 3.99
C ILE A 406 -20.05 14.23 3.93
N LEU A 407 -20.71 14.01 5.09
CA LEU A 407 -22.17 13.96 5.18
C LEU A 407 -22.69 15.38 5.36
N VAL A 408 -23.41 15.88 4.36
CA VAL A 408 -23.98 17.23 4.32
C VAL A 408 -25.48 17.20 4.58
N GLN A 409 -26.09 18.35 4.90
CA GLN A 409 -27.54 18.45 4.94
C GLN A 409 -28.12 18.24 3.54
N MET A 410 -29.31 17.62 3.46
CA MET A 410 -30.00 17.41 2.20
C MET A 410 -30.31 18.78 1.55
N ARG A 411 -29.59 19.08 0.49
CA ARG A 411 -29.82 20.22 -0.43
C ARG A 411 -29.39 19.76 -1.82
N ASP A 412 -30.21 19.94 -2.80
CA ASP A 412 -29.97 19.46 -4.18
C ASP A 412 -28.59 19.83 -4.71
N GLN A 413 -28.12 21.05 -4.41
CA GLN A 413 -26.80 21.55 -4.82
C GLN A 413 -25.62 20.82 -4.16
N LEU A 414 -25.82 20.19 -3.00
CA LEU A 414 -24.77 19.50 -2.25
C LEU A 414 -24.75 17.99 -2.49
N MET A 415 -25.80 17.42 -3.07
CA MET A 415 -25.92 15.98 -3.30
C MET A 415 -24.84 15.43 -4.26
N PRO A 416 -24.50 16.09 -5.38
CA PRO A 416 -23.47 15.58 -6.28
C PRO A 416 -22.11 15.43 -5.57
N VAL A 417 -21.70 16.43 -4.78
CA VAL A 417 -20.41 16.36 -4.05
C VAL A 417 -20.46 15.34 -2.91
N LEU A 418 -21.62 15.16 -2.26
CA LEU A 418 -21.81 14.08 -1.29
C LEU A 418 -21.55 12.71 -1.92
N TYR A 419 -22.18 12.43 -3.06
CA TYR A 419 -22.05 11.15 -3.74
C TYR A 419 -20.60 10.89 -4.18
N ALA A 420 -19.93 11.87 -4.77
CA ALA A 420 -18.52 11.75 -5.15
C ALA A 420 -17.64 11.42 -3.93
N ARG A 421 -17.84 12.14 -2.81
CA ARG A 421 -17.11 11.86 -1.55
C ARG A 421 -17.45 10.50 -0.94
N VAL A 422 -18.70 10.04 -1.00
CA VAL A 422 -19.08 8.70 -0.53
C VAL A 422 -18.34 7.62 -1.31
N TYR A 423 -18.21 7.76 -2.64
CA TYR A 423 -17.42 6.83 -3.44
C TYR A 423 -15.93 6.84 -3.06
N LEU A 424 -15.34 8.02 -2.83
CA LEU A 424 -13.98 8.12 -2.34
C LEU A 424 -13.81 7.40 -0.98
N ILE A 425 -14.74 7.61 -0.03
CA ILE A 425 -14.72 6.97 1.29
C ILE A 425 -14.87 5.44 1.17
N LYS A 426 -15.73 4.95 0.28
CA LYS A 426 -15.84 3.50 -0.02
C LYS A 426 -14.52 2.93 -0.52
N ALA A 427 -13.85 3.63 -1.44
CA ALA A 427 -12.57 3.19 -1.98
C ALA A 427 -11.44 3.22 -0.92
N VAL A 428 -11.36 4.29 -0.11
CA VAL A 428 -10.39 4.39 0.99
C VAL A 428 -10.61 3.26 2.01
N ARG A 429 -11.87 3.00 2.40
CA ARG A 429 -12.21 1.88 3.28
C ARG A 429 -11.77 0.54 2.68
N GLN A 430 -12.07 0.32 1.40
CA GLN A 430 -11.74 -0.93 0.73
C GLN A 430 -10.23 -1.20 0.77
N VAL A 431 -9.41 -0.22 0.39
CA VAL A 431 -7.96 -0.37 0.40
C VAL A 431 -7.41 -0.54 1.81
N LEU A 432 -7.93 0.23 2.79
CA LEU A 432 -7.51 0.09 4.18
C LEU A 432 -7.85 -1.32 4.73
N ASN A 433 -9.04 -1.84 4.44
CA ASN A 433 -9.47 -3.16 4.89
C ASN A 433 -8.63 -4.28 4.26
N VAL A 434 -8.32 -4.20 2.96
CA VAL A 434 -7.41 -5.14 2.30
C VAL A 434 -6.04 -5.10 2.96
N ALA A 435 -5.48 -3.90 3.18
CA ALA A 435 -4.16 -3.74 3.79
C ALA A 435 -4.11 -4.29 5.24
N LEU A 436 -5.16 -4.07 6.03
CA LEU A 436 -5.30 -4.64 7.39
C LEU A 436 -5.40 -6.17 7.35
N SER A 437 -6.19 -6.72 6.43
CA SER A 437 -6.35 -8.17 6.28
C SER A 437 -5.05 -8.87 5.91
N LEU A 438 -4.19 -8.24 5.11
CA LEU A 438 -2.83 -8.74 4.80
C LEU A 438 -1.98 -8.89 6.05
N LEU A 439 -2.09 -7.96 7.01
CA LEU A 439 -1.42 -8.05 8.31
C LEU A 439 -2.12 -9.00 9.30
N GLY A 440 -3.30 -9.51 8.97
CA GLY A 440 -4.12 -10.32 9.86
C GLY A 440 -4.86 -9.51 10.91
N ILE A 441 -5.07 -8.24 10.65
CA ILE A 441 -5.84 -7.35 11.51
C ILE A 441 -7.26 -7.28 10.96
N GLU A 442 -8.24 -7.59 11.80
CA GLU A 442 -9.64 -7.42 11.47
C GLU A 442 -10.02 -5.93 11.47
N PRO A 443 -10.68 -5.43 10.40
CA PRO A 443 -11.20 -4.07 10.40
C PRO A 443 -12.19 -3.85 11.54
N VAL A 444 -12.16 -2.67 12.13
CA VAL A 444 -13.10 -2.31 13.21
C VAL A 444 -14.37 -1.76 12.59
N THR A 445 -15.49 -2.41 12.85
CA THR A 445 -16.80 -2.06 12.29
C THR A 445 -17.53 -0.96 13.08
N TYR A 446 -17.17 -0.75 14.34
CA TYR A 446 -17.71 0.34 15.20
C TYR A 446 -16.78 0.58 16.41
N ILE A 447 -16.75 1.78 16.91
CA ILE A 447 -16.19 2.20 18.21
C ILE A 447 -17.24 3.02 18.96
#